data_9250180ead51b4d2406a5d8a805e5e59
#
_entry.id   9250180ead51b4d2406a5d8a805e5e59
#
_cell.length_a   1.000
_cell.length_b   1.000
_cell.length_c   1.000
_cell.angle_alpha   90.00
_cell.angle_beta   90.00
_cell.angle_gamma   90.00
#
_symmetry.space_group_name_H-M   'P 1'
#
loop_
_entity.id
_entity.type
_entity.pdbx_description
1 polymer ?
#
loop_
_entity_poly.entity_id
_entity_poly.type
_entity_poly.pdbx_seq_one_letter_code
_entity_poly.pdbx_strand_id
1 'polypeptide(L)'
;GENEFTEEQDEKRMDEIEERFEILNEMTGALKSGDIRAMIVTGPPGVGKSYGVQQTLEQQSIFEDVASKNRKFEVVKGAMTALGLYAKLYEYSDSGNVLVFDDCDSVLMDDLALNILKAALDSGKKRMIFWNADSAKLRGEGIPNSFEFKGSACFITNIKFENIKSKRMQDHLEALQSRCHYLDLTLDTMRDKYLRIKQIARTGKLFEGYNFDEEGEKEVLDFMMENKTRLREMSLRMVLKVSDLKKISVDRWKSLAESTCMKRV
;
A
#
# COMPACT_ATOMS: atom_id res chain seq x y z
N GLY A 1 -22.06 -10.19 -25.24
CA GLY A 1 -20.66 -10.27 -25.38
C GLY A 1 -20.07 -11.59 -24.92
N GLU A 2 -19.12 -12.05 -25.65
CA GLU A 2 -18.50 -13.36 -25.44
C GLU A 2 -17.77 -13.53 -24.09
N ASN A 3 -17.75 -12.52 -23.20
CA ASN A 3 -17.01 -12.56 -21.93
C ASN A 3 -17.82 -11.99 -20.76
N GLU A 4 -19.12 -12.07 -20.79
CA GLU A 4 -19.91 -11.68 -19.63
C GLU A 4 -19.99 -12.83 -18.63
N PHE A 5 -19.64 -12.51 -17.38
CA PHE A 5 -19.76 -13.45 -16.28
C PHE A 5 -21.09 -13.25 -15.57
N THR A 6 -21.64 -14.32 -15.03
CA THR A 6 -22.86 -14.25 -14.23
C THR A 6 -22.57 -13.59 -12.89
N GLU A 7 -23.62 -13.08 -12.24
CA GLU A 7 -23.52 -12.51 -10.89
C GLU A 7 -22.96 -13.55 -9.91
N GLU A 8 -23.35 -14.80 -10.02
CA GLU A 8 -22.82 -15.90 -9.19
C GLU A 8 -21.33 -16.12 -9.42
N GLN A 9 -20.87 -16.08 -10.68
CA GLN A 9 -19.45 -16.18 -11.01
C GLN A 9 -18.66 -15.00 -10.44
N ASP A 10 -19.21 -13.80 -10.50
CA ASP A 10 -18.58 -12.61 -9.93
C ASP A 10 -18.48 -12.69 -8.41
N GLU A 11 -19.52 -13.13 -7.72
CA GLU A 11 -19.50 -13.31 -6.27
C GLU A 11 -18.44 -14.34 -5.83
N LYS A 12 -18.35 -15.46 -6.55
CA LYS A 12 -17.33 -16.47 -6.29
C LYS A 12 -15.92 -15.91 -6.47
N ARG A 13 -15.70 -15.16 -7.55
CA ARG A 13 -14.40 -14.54 -7.81
C ARG A 13 -14.07 -13.48 -6.77
N MET A 14 -15.05 -12.71 -6.34
CA MET A 14 -14.88 -11.73 -5.26
C MET A 14 -14.45 -12.38 -3.96
N ASP A 15 -15.02 -13.53 -3.61
CA ASP A 15 -14.63 -14.28 -2.42
C ASP A 15 -13.17 -14.72 -2.49
N GLU A 16 -12.71 -15.20 -3.64
CA GLU A 16 -11.31 -15.59 -3.85
C GLU A 16 -10.36 -14.39 -3.69
N ILE A 17 -10.73 -13.24 -4.25
CA ILE A 17 -9.94 -12.01 -4.13
C ILE A 17 -9.93 -11.52 -2.68
N GLU A 18 -11.07 -11.53 -2.02
CA GLU A 18 -11.19 -11.10 -0.63
C GLU A 18 -10.28 -11.91 0.30
N GLU A 19 -10.21 -13.22 0.11
CA GLU A 19 -9.33 -14.09 0.88
C GLU A 19 -7.87 -13.65 0.78
N ARG A 20 -7.41 -13.26 -0.40
CA ARG A 20 -6.04 -12.75 -0.60
C ARG A 20 -5.79 -11.46 0.19
N PHE A 21 -6.77 -10.56 0.24
CA PHE A 21 -6.66 -9.32 1.00
C PHE A 21 -6.87 -9.53 2.51
N GLU A 22 -7.57 -10.57 2.93
CA GLU A 22 -7.62 -10.99 4.33
C GLU A 22 -6.25 -11.46 4.82
N ILE A 23 -5.51 -12.17 3.98
CA ILE A 23 -4.12 -12.54 4.30
C ILE A 23 -3.28 -11.27 4.50
N LEU A 24 -3.46 -10.25 3.68
CA LEU A 24 -2.79 -8.97 3.88
C LEU A 24 -3.10 -8.38 5.27
N ASN A 25 -4.36 -8.43 5.68
CA ASN A 25 -4.78 -7.92 6.98
C ASN A 25 -4.17 -8.72 8.14
N GLU A 26 -4.16 -10.04 8.04
CA GLU A 26 -3.55 -10.92 9.04
C GLU A 26 -2.04 -10.67 9.16
N MET A 27 -1.35 -10.55 8.04
CA MET A 27 0.09 -10.27 8.02
C MET A 27 0.40 -8.88 8.58
N THR A 28 -0.44 -7.90 8.29
CA THR A 28 -0.31 -6.56 8.86
C THR A 28 -0.48 -6.60 10.39
N GLY A 29 -1.42 -7.37 10.89
CA GLY A 29 -1.58 -7.62 12.32
C GLY A 29 -0.34 -8.24 12.95
N ALA A 30 0.30 -9.17 12.26
CA ALA A 30 1.53 -9.80 12.72
C ALA A 30 2.72 -8.82 12.76
N LEU A 31 2.76 -7.83 11.88
CA LEU A 31 3.75 -6.74 11.97
C LEU A 31 3.54 -5.92 13.26
N LYS A 32 2.30 -5.61 13.57
CA LYS A 32 1.95 -4.80 14.74
C LYS A 32 2.25 -5.55 16.04
N SER A 33 1.98 -6.84 16.08
CA SER A 33 2.29 -7.68 17.24
C SER A 33 3.78 -7.98 17.40
N GLY A 34 4.57 -7.77 16.34
CA GLY A 34 5.99 -8.11 16.34
C GLY A 34 6.30 -9.57 15.99
N ASP A 35 5.27 -10.35 15.61
CA ASP A 35 5.47 -11.76 15.22
C ASP A 35 6.25 -11.89 13.93
N ILE A 36 6.15 -10.90 13.05
CA ILE A 36 7.01 -10.76 11.88
C ILE A 36 7.66 -9.37 11.88
N ARG A 37 8.86 -9.28 11.29
CA ARG A 37 9.64 -8.05 11.27
C ARG A 37 9.37 -7.18 10.05
N ALA A 38 9.08 -7.82 8.92
CA ALA A 38 8.94 -7.10 7.68
C ALA A 38 8.08 -7.85 6.67
N MET A 39 7.42 -7.08 5.83
CA MET A 39 6.59 -7.58 4.74
C MET A 39 6.77 -6.68 3.51
N ILE A 40 6.85 -7.29 2.34
CA ILE A 40 6.77 -6.58 1.06
C ILE A 40 5.44 -6.97 0.41
N VAL A 41 4.67 -5.96 0.02
CA VAL A 41 3.39 -6.12 -0.66
C VAL A 41 3.50 -5.54 -2.06
N THR A 42 3.32 -6.38 -3.07
CA THR A 42 3.34 -5.95 -4.47
C THR A 42 1.99 -6.17 -5.13
N GLY A 43 1.77 -5.53 -6.26
CA GLY A 43 0.54 -5.63 -7.04
C GLY A 43 0.28 -4.33 -7.79
N PRO A 44 -0.76 -4.30 -8.62
CA PRO A 44 -1.08 -3.09 -9.38
C PRO A 44 -1.47 -1.93 -8.46
N PRO A 45 -1.20 -0.69 -8.89
CA PRO A 45 -1.63 0.48 -8.13
C PRO A 45 -3.15 0.59 -8.08
N GLY A 46 -3.68 1.22 -7.02
CA GLY A 46 -5.09 1.60 -6.95
C GLY A 46 -6.09 0.47 -6.73
N VAL A 47 -5.65 -0.68 -6.16
CA VAL A 47 -6.55 -1.81 -5.86
C VAL A 47 -6.66 -2.13 -4.37
N GLY A 48 -6.21 -1.22 -3.52
CA GLY A 48 -6.45 -1.31 -2.09
C GLY A 48 -5.35 -1.92 -1.24
N LYS A 49 -4.10 -2.05 -1.74
CA LYS A 49 -2.96 -2.49 -0.92
C LYS A 49 -2.76 -1.57 0.28
N SER A 50 -2.57 -0.29 0.01
CA SER A 50 -2.37 0.74 1.04
C SER A 50 -3.58 0.85 1.96
N TYR A 51 -4.76 0.81 1.38
CA TYR A 51 -6.02 0.86 2.12
C TYR A 51 -6.12 -0.27 3.14
N GLY A 52 -5.85 -1.51 2.72
CA GLY A 52 -5.92 -2.68 3.60
C GLY A 52 -4.94 -2.60 4.77
N VAL A 53 -3.70 -2.22 4.50
CA VAL A 53 -2.67 -2.06 5.54
C VAL A 53 -3.07 -0.95 6.52
N GLN A 54 -3.46 0.20 6.01
CA GLN A 54 -3.79 1.36 6.83
C GLN A 54 -5.02 1.11 7.70
N GLN A 55 -6.07 0.52 7.15
CA GLN A 55 -7.28 0.18 7.90
C GLN A 55 -6.98 -0.76 9.06
N THR A 56 -6.18 -1.79 8.83
CA THR A 56 -5.81 -2.75 9.87
C THR A 56 -5.01 -2.09 10.98
N LEU A 57 -4.04 -1.25 10.65
CA LEU A 57 -3.23 -0.54 11.64
C LEU A 57 -4.05 0.46 12.45
N GLU A 58 -4.96 1.18 11.82
CA GLU A 58 -5.86 2.13 12.49
C GLU A 58 -6.79 1.43 13.47
N GLN A 59 -7.39 0.31 13.08
CA GLN A 59 -8.27 -0.47 13.95
C GLN A 59 -7.53 -0.98 15.18
N GLN A 60 -6.32 -1.50 15.01
CA GLN A 60 -5.50 -1.98 16.13
C GLN A 60 -5.08 -0.84 17.06
N SER A 61 -4.77 0.34 16.51
CA SER A 61 -4.39 1.52 17.29
C SER A 61 -5.50 1.97 18.23
N ILE A 62 -6.76 1.90 17.82
CA ILE A 62 -7.92 2.22 18.66
C ILE A 62 -7.95 1.30 19.89
N PHE A 63 -7.73 0.00 19.72
CA PHE A 63 -7.68 -0.95 20.83
C PHE A 63 -6.49 -0.69 21.76
N GLU A 64 -5.35 -0.33 21.22
CA GLU A 64 -4.14 -0.05 21.99
C GLU A 64 -4.27 1.23 22.81
N ASP A 65 -4.90 2.26 22.28
CA ASP A 65 -5.18 3.50 23.00
C ASP A 65 -6.05 3.22 24.23
N VAL A 66 -7.06 2.37 24.09
CA VAL A 66 -7.91 1.93 25.20
C VAL A 66 -7.09 1.14 26.24
N ALA A 67 -6.13 0.34 25.79
CA ALA A 67 -5.26 -0.46 26.66
C ALA A 67 -4.03 0.30 27.19
N SER A 68 -3.90 1.60 26.89
CA SER A 68 -2.77 2.47 27.27
C SER A 68 -1.40 1.96 26.78
N LYS A 69 -1.35 1.34 25.60
CA LYS A 69 -0.11 0.91 24.96
C LYS A 69 0.38 1.97 23.98
N ASN A 70 1.62 2.44 24.18
CA ASN A 70 2.25 3.50 23.35
C ASN A 70 2.86 2.96 22.05
N ARG A 71 2.10 2.17 21.30
CA ARG A 71 2.53 1.66 19.99
C ARG A 71 2.00 2.57 18.91
N LYS A 72 2.86 2.92 17.96
CA LYS A 72 2.49 3.85 16.88
C LYS A 72 2.87 3.30 15.52
N PHE A 73 2.23 3.83 14.49
CA PHE A 73 2.62 3.56 13.11
C PHE A 73 2.63 4.85 12.31
N GLU A 74 3.37 4.84 11.22
CA GLU A 74 3.35 5.93 10.24
C GLU A 74 3.40 5.36 8.84
N VAL A 75 2.63 5.97 7.93
CA VAL A 75 2.69 5.68 6.50
C VAL A 75 3.53 6.78 5.86
N VAL A 76 4.70 6.40 5.35
CA VAL A 76 5.63 7.30 4.67
C VAL A 76 5.43 7.15 3.17
N LYS A 77 5.29 8.27 2.47
CA LYS A 77 5.11 8.31 1.02
C LYS A 77 6.17 9.19 0.37
N GLY A 78 6.49 8.87 -0.89
CA GLY A 78 7.36 9.69 -1.71
C GLY A 78 8.85 9.45 -1.49
N ALA A 79 9.65 10.43 -1.87
CA ALA A 79 11.11 10.33 -1.85
C ALA A 79 11.66 10.53 -0.44
N MET A 80 12.69 9.75 -0.12
CA MET A 80 13.37 9.81 1.17
C MET A 80 14.86 9.57 0.96
N THR A 81 15.70 10.35 1.64
CA THR A 81 17.14 10.10 1.66
C THR A 81 17.47 8.98 2.64
N ALA A 82 18.66 8.38 2.49
CA ALA A 82 19.15 7.39 3.45
C ALA A 82 19.23 7.96 4.87
N LEU A 83 19.63 9.21 5.03
CA LEU A 83 19.67 9.89 6.33
C LEU A 83 18.26 10.06 6.91
N GLY A 84 17.29 10.45 6.07
CA GLY A 84 15.89 10.54 6.46
C GLY A 84 15.33 9.19 6.90
N LEU A 85 15.69 8.12 6.19
CA LEU A 85 15.32 6.76 6.56
C LEU A 85 15.89 6.37 7.93
N TYR A 86 17.17 6.65 8.16
CA TYR A 86 17.81 6.37 9.44
C TYR A 86 17.08 7.08 10.58
N ALA A 87 16.75 8.36 10.41
CA ALA A 87 16.01 9.15 11.39
C ALA A 87 14.62 8.58 11.68
N LYS A 88 13.90 8.13 10.62
CA LYS A 88 12.58 7.51 10.77
C LYS A 88 12.66 6.18 11.52
N LEU A 89 13.64 5.36 11.20
CA LEU A 89 13.83 4.09 11.89
C LEU A 89 14.11 4.30 13.40
N TYR A 90 14.87 5.34 13.74
CA TYR A 90 15.09 5.70 15.13
C TYR A 90 13.78 6.09 15.84
N GLU A 91 12.99 6.95 15.21
CA GLU A 91 11.70 7.40 15.76
C GLU A 91 10.74 6.23 16.03
N TYR A 92 10.77 5.18 15.21
CA TYR A 92 9.92 4.00 15.32
C TYR A 92 10.66 2.76 15.81
N SER A 93 11.77 2.95 16.53
CA SER A 93 12.65 1.85 16.94
C SER A 93 12.08 0.97 18.06
N ASP A 94 11.06 1.41 18.77
CA ASP A 94 10.47 0.64 19.86
C ASP A 94 9.63 -0.52 19.35
N SER A 95 9.59 -1.59 20.15
CA SER A 95 8.81 -2.79 19.85
C SER A 95 7.32 -2.46 19.68
N GLY A 96 6.73 -3.00 18.63
CA GLY A 96 5.32 -2.78 18.30
C GLY A 96 5.05 -1.58 17.41
N ASN A 97 6.04 -0.75 17.16
CA ASN A 97 5.94 0.33 16.18
C ASN A 97 6.06 -0.21 14.77
N VAL A 98 5.33 0.37 13.81
CA VAL A 98 5.32 -0.05 12.42
C VAL A 98 5.57 1.14 11.51
N LEU A 99 6.55 1.01 10.61
CA LEU A 99 6.76 1.94 9.50
C LEU A 99 6.23 1.31 8.23
N VAL A 100 5.34 2.00 7.56
CA VAL A 100 4.84 1.61 6.23
C VAL A 100 5.47 2.53 5.20
N PHE A 101 6.25 1.95 4.30
CA PHE A 101 6.84 2.67 3.17
C PHE A 101 5.94 2.44 1.95
N ASP A 102 5.07 3.40 1.68
CA ASP A 102 4.08 3.32 0.61
C ASP A 102 4.57 4.09 -0.61
N ASP A 103 4.90 3.36 -1.67
CA ASP A 103 5.44 3.93 -2.91
C ASP A 103 6.71 4.76 -2.67
N CYS A 104 7.60 4.24 -1.83
CA CYS A 104 8.91 4.84 -1.54
C CYS A 104 10.01 4.13 -2.33
N ASP A 105 9.86 4.04 -3.63
CA ASP A 105 10.75 3.27 -4.50
C ASP A 105 12.19 3.78 -4.48
N SER A 106 12.41 5.07 -4.23
CA SER A 106 13.74 5.65 -4.08
C SER A 106 14.56 4.99 -2.97
N VAL A 107 13.91 4.60 -1.88
CA VAL A 107 14.56 3.88 -0.77
C VAL A 107 15.02 2.49 -1.22
N LEU A 108 14.19 1.81 -1.99
CA LEU A 108 14.49 0.46 -2.50
C LEU A 108 15.55 0.45 -3.61
N MET A 109 15.81 1.62 -4.22
CA MET A 109 16.77 1.78 -5.30
C MET A 109 18.06 2.49 -4.88
N ASP A 110 18.27 2.71 -3.58
CA ASP A 110 19.45 3.36 -3.02
C ASP A 110 20.28 2.36 -2.22
N ASP A 111 21.55 2.21 -2.56
CA ASP A 111 22.46 1.24 -1.92
C ASP A 111 22.60 1.47 -0.41
N LEU A 112 22.76 2.72 -0.01
CA LEU A 112 22.95 3.05 1.41
C LEU A 112 21.67 2.80 2.20
N ALA A 113 20.52 3.20 1.65
CA ALA A 113 19.21 2.93 2.25
C ALA A 113 18.97 1.43 2.40
N LEU A 114 19.27 0.64 1.36
CA LEU A 114 19.12 -0.82 1.40
C LEU A 114 20.03 -1.47 2.45
N ASN A 115 21.26 -0.98 2.61
CA ASN A 115 22.15 -1.47 3.65
C ASN A 115 21.60 -1.19 5.06
N ILE A 116 21.03 -0.03 5.27
CA ILE A 116 20.37 0.35 6.54
C ILE A 116 19.18 -0.58 6.79
N LEU A 117 18.33 -0.81 5.78
CA LEU A 117 17.17 -1.69 5.90
C LEU A 117 17.58 -3.14 6.16
N LYS A 118 18.62 -3.64 5.51
CA LYS A 118 19.12 -4.99 5.78
C LYS A 118 19.54 -5.16 7.24
N ALA A 119 20.21 -4.16 7.81
CA ALA A 119 20.58 -4.18 9.22
C ALA A 119 19.35 -4.10 10.14
N ALA A 120 18.39 -3.24 9.80
CA ALA A 120 17.15 -3.07 10.58
C ALA A 120 16.29 -4.32 10.62
N LEU A 121 16.33 -5.14 9.57
CA LEU A 121 15.43 -6.28 9.39
C LEU A 121 16.14 -7.62 9.47
N ASP A 122 17.40 -7.63 9.89
CA ASP A 122 18.18 -8.85 10.00
C ASP A 122 17.54 -9.87 10.95
N SER A 123 17.83 -11.16 10.72
CA SER A 123 17.26 -12.26 11.51
C SER A 123 17.91 -12.46 12.86
N GLY A 124 18.99 -11.73 13.16
CA GLY A 124 19.69 -11.80 14.43
C GLY A 124 18.84 -11.35 15.63
N LYS A 125 19.29 -11.67 16.83
CA LYS A 125 18.58 -11.31 18.07
C LYS A 125 18.57 -9.81 18.33
N LYS A 126 19.63 -9.12 17.93
CA LYS A 126 19.83 -7.70 18.14
C LYS A 126 20.09 -7.01 16.80
N ARG A 127 19.17 -6.14 16.41
CA ARG A 127 19.23 -5.45 15.11
C ARG A 127 19.80 -4.05 15.32
N MET A 128 21.14 -3.93 15.24
CA MET A 128 21.84 -2.66 15.40
C MET A 128 22.01 -1.95 14.07
N ILE A 129 21.67 -0.68 14.04
CA ILE A 129 21.86 0.19 12.88
C ILE A 129 22.88 1.26 13.25
N PHE A 130 23.78 1.56 12.30
CA PHE A 130 24.87 2.52 12.50
C PHE A 130 24.83 3.59 11.41
N TRP A 131 25.13 4.83 11.81
CA TRP A 131 25.42 5.91 10.88
C TRP A 131 26.86 6.35 11.11
N ASN A 132 27.77 6.02 10.18
CA ASN A 132 29.21 6.14 10.36
C ASN A 132 29.79 7.47 9.87
N ALA A 133 28.96 8.49 9.69
CA ALA A 133 29.38 9.82 9.28
C ALA A 133 28.85 10.88 10.25
N ASP A 134 29.54 12.02 10.33
CA ASP A 134 29.04 13.13 11.10
C ASP A 134 27.84 13.77 10.41
N SER A 135 26.83 14.13 11.20
CA SER A 135 25.60 14.73 10.69
C SER A 135 25.08 15.80 11.65
N ALA A 136 25.01 17.02 11.16
CA ALA A 136 24.40 18.13 11.91
C ALA A 136 22.91 17.89 12.16
N LYS A 137 22.22 17.25 11.21
CA LYS A 137 20.80 16.89 11.34
C LYS A 137 20.59 15.93 12.50
N LEU A 138 21.37 14.86 12.58
CA LEU A 138 21.23 13.87 13.64
C LEU A 138 21.54 14.47 15.01
N ARG A 139 22.59 15.28 15.10
CA ARG A 139 22.93 15.98 16.34
C ARG A 139 21.82 16.94 16.78
N GLY A 140 21.28 17.71 15.83
CA GLY A 140 20.21 18.67 16.10
C GLY A 140 18.92 18.04 16.57
N GLU A 141 18.61 16.82 16.10
CA GLU A 141 17.42 16.07 16.47
C GLU A 141 17.65 15.10 17.63
N GLY A 142 18.87 15.05 18.17
CA GLY A 142 19.22 14.16 19.27
C GLY A 142 19.24 12.69 18.89
N ILE A 143 19.50 12.36 17.63
CA ILE A 143 19.53 11.00 17.13
C ILE A 143 20.96 10.44 17.25
N PRO A 144 21.17 9.29 17.91
CA PRO A 144 22.50 8.72 18.09
C PRO A 144 23.04 8.12 16.77
N ASN A 145 24.36 7.91 16.73
CA ASN A 145 25.03 7.29 15.59
C ASN A 145 24.82 5.76 15.51
N SER A 146 24.21 5.18 16.52
CA SER A 146 23.78 3.79 16.49
C SER A 146 22.60 3.58 17.41
N PHE A 147 21.73 2.65 17.07
CA PHE A 147 20.61 2.26 17.92
C PHE A 147 20.13 0.86 17.52
N GLU A 148 19.40 0.23 18.42
CA GLU A 148 18.71 -1.02 18.14
C GLU A 148 17.31 -0.76 17.60
N PHE A 149 16.98 -1.36 16.47
CA PHE A 149 15.66 -1.28 15.86
C PHE A 149 14.83 -2.50 16.27
N LYS A 150 13.75 -2.28 17.00
CA LYS A 150 12.83 -3.33 17.47
C LYS A 150 11.46 -3.24 16.80
N GLY A 151 11.25 -2.27 15.95
CA GLY A 151 10.01 -2.08 15.22
C GLY A 151 9.87 -3.05 14.05
N SER A 152 8.83 -2.82 13.25
CA SER A 152 8.52 -3.60 12.07
C SER A 152 8.35 -2.69 10.86
N ALA A 153 8.52 -3.23 9.65
CA ALA A 153 8.42 -2.47 8.42
C ALA A 153 7.54 -3.17 7.39
N CYS A 154 6.75 -2.39 6.67
CA CYS A 154 5.95 -2.85 5.54
C CYS A 154 6.30 -2.01 4.32
N PHE A 155 6.64 -2.66 3.23
CA PHE A 155 6.93 -1.99 1.96
C PHE A 155 5.79 -2.28 0.99
N ILE A 156 5.11 -1.23 0.54
CA ILE A 156 4.07 -1.33 -0.49
C ILE A 156 4.64 -0.74 -1.76
N THR A 157 4.77 -1.57 -2.80
CA THR A 157 5.43 -1.16 -4.03
C THR A 157 4.77 -1.77 -5.26
N ASN A 158 4.91 -1.10 -6.38
CA ASN A 158 4.53 -1.60 -7.69
C ASN A 158 5.75 -2.17 -8.46
N ILE A 159 6.94 -2.10 -7.87
CA ILE A 159 8.16 -2.60 -8.51
C ILE A 159 8.07 -4.12 -8.66
N LYS A 160 8.36 -4.59 -9.88
CA LYS A 160 8.61 -6.00 -10.15
C LYS A 160 10.12 -6.23 -10.07
N PHE A 161 10.57 -6.86 -9.00
CA PHE A 161 11.99 -7.03 -8.72
C PHE A 161 12.70 -7.82 -9.82
N GLU A 162 12.00 -8.76 -10.45
CA GLU A 162 12.54 -9.55 -11.56
C GLU A 162 12.84 -8.71 -12.81
N ASN A 163 12.26 -7.51 -12.93
CA ASN A 163 12.47 -6.61 -14.07
C ASN A 163 13.63 -5.63 -13.86
N ILE A 164 14.27 -5.65 -12.71
CA ILE A 164 15.42 -4.77 -12.42
C ILE A 164 16.63 -5.26 -13.22
N LYS A 165 17.18 -4.38 -14.04
CA LYS A 165 18.29 -4.72 -14.97
C LYS A 165 19.66 -4.76 -14.31
N SER A 166 19.90 -3.92 -13.30
CA SER A 166 21.17 -3.89 -12.59
C SER A 166 21.31 -5.13 -11.69
N LYS A 167 22.31 -5.95 -11.96
CA LYS A 167 22.59 -7.14 -11.13
C LYS A 167 22.89 -6.77 -9.69
N ARG A 168 23.62 -5.69 -9.49
CA ARG A 168 23.94 -5.18 -8.14
C ARG A 168 22.65 -4.85 -7.36
N MET A 169 21.72 -4.15 -7.98
CA MET A 169 20.44 -3.82 -7.37
C MET A 169 19.58 -5.07 -7.14
N GLN A 170 19.56 -6.00 -8.09
CA GLN A 170 18.87 -7.27 -7.89
C GLN A 170 19.37 -8.00 -6.66
N ASP A 171 20.70 -8.10 -6.50
CA ASP A 171 21.31 -8.78 -5.35
C ASP A 171 20.94 -8.09 -4.03
N HIS A 172 20.94 -6.76 -4.00
CA HIS A 172 20.52 -5.99 -2.82
C HIS A 172 19.04 -6.18 -2.49
N LEU A 173 18.19 -6.17 -3.51
CA LEU A 173 16.75 -6.37 -3.32
C LEU A 173 16.41 -7.79 -2.91
N GLU A 174 17.11 -8.78 -3.46
CA GLU A 174 16.98 -10.17 -3.03
C GLU A 174 17.38 -10.35 -1.57
N ALA A 175 18.45 -9.70 -1.14
CA ALA A 175 18.88 -9.74 0.24
C ALA A 175 17.85 -9.10 1.19
N LEU A 176 17.23 -8.01 0.78
CA LEU A 176 16.12 -7.41 1.53
C LEU A 176 14.90 -8.34 1.53
N GLN A 177 14.53 -8.85 0.37
CA GLN A 177 13.38 -9.72 0.18
C GLN A 177 13.50 -11.00 1.03
N SER A 178 14.70 -11.55 1.18
CA SER A 178 14.93 -12.74 2.01
C SER A 178 14.66 -12.47 3.52
N ARG A 179 14.69 -11.22 3.93
CA ARG A 179 14.40 -10.79 5.31
C ARG A 179 12.93 -10.44 5.53
N CYS A 180 12.13 -10.46 4.47
CA CYS A 180 10.73 -10.04 4.49
C CYS A 180 9.81 -11.19 4.10
N HIS A 181 8.60 -11.18 4.63
CA HIS A 181 7.52 -11.96 4.04
C HIS A 181 7.05 -11.23 2.77
N TYR A 182 6.84 -11.97 1.70
CA TYR A 182 6.49 -11.40 0.40
C TYR A 182 5.05 -11.78 0.04
N LEU A 183 4.23 -10.78 -0.21
CA LEU A 183 2.84 -10.97 -0.58
C LEU A 183 2.58 -10.29 -1.93
N ASP A 184 2.26 -11.10 -2.93
CA ASP A 184 1.91 -10.64 -4.26
C ASP A 184 0.38 -10.58 -4.39
N LEU A 185 -0.15 -9.37 -4.52
CA LEU A 185 -1.58 -9.11 -4.70
C LEU A 185 -1.91 -8.74 -6.15
N THR A 186 -1.18 -9.29 -7.11
CA THR A 186 -1.44 -9.01 -8.52
C THR A 186 -2.87 -9.41 -8.91
N LEU A 187 -3.56 -8.47 -9.53
CA LEU A 187 -4.85 -8.68 -10.17
C LEU A 187 -4.63 -8.51 -11.67
N ASP A 188 -4.75 -9.60 -12.42
CA ASP A 188 -4.30 -9.64 -13.82
C ASP A 188 -5.29 -9.03 -14.81
N THR A 189 -6.57 -9.00 -14.47
CA THR A 189 -7.61 -8.55 -15.40
C THR A 189 -8.30 -7.27 -14.92
N MET A 190 -8.88 -6.53 -15.85
CA MET A 190 -9.73 -5.39 -15.54
C MET A 190 -10.94 -5.80 -14.71
N ARG A 191 -11.48 -7.00 -14.99
CA ARG A 191 -12.59 -7.57 -14.20
C ARG A 191 -12.20 -7.77 -12.75
N ASP A 192 -11.04 -8.39 -12.47
CA ASP A 192 -10.57 -8.61 -11.11
C ASP A 192 -10.35 -7.29 -10.36
N LYS A 193 -9.77 -6.30 -11.01
CA LYS A 193 -9.60 -4.97 -10.43
C LYS A 193 -10.94 -4.32 -10.11
N TYR A 194 -11.90 -4.42 -11.03
CA TYR A 194 -13.25 -3.92 -10.81
C TYR A 194 -13.93 -4.63 -9.64
N LEU A 195 -13.85 -5.96 -9.57
CA LEU A 195 -14.45 -6.72 -8.48
C LEU A 195 -13.86 -6.32 -7.11
N ARG A 196 -12.57 -6.06 -7.07
CA ARG A 196 -11.93 -5.55 -5.84
C ARG A 196 -12.45 -4.15 -5.48
N ILE A 197 -12.60 -3.27 -6.44
CA ILE A 197 -13.19 -1.95 -6.25
C ILE A 197 -14.61 -2.08 -5.68
N LYS A 198 -15.40 -2.99 -6.23
CA LYS A 198 -16.77 -3.26 -5.79
C LYS A 198 -16.81 -3.74 -4.33
N GLN A 199 -15.86 -4.59 -3.92
CA GLN A 199 -15.72 -5.01 -2.53
C GLN A 199 -15.48 -3.83 -1.60
N ILE A 200 -14.57 -2.94 -1.98
CA ILE A 200 -14.25 -1.75 -1.18
C ILE A 200 -15.46 -0.82 -1.11
N ALA A 201 -16.20 -0.66 -2.21
CA ALA A 201 -17.43 0.14 -2.23
C ALA A 201 -18.47 -0.39 -1.22
N ARG A 202 -18.58 -1.70 -1.07
CA ARG A 202 -19.50 -2.33 -0.12
C ARG A 202 -19.20 -2.00 1.35
N THR A 203 -17.99 -1.54 1.66
CA THR A 203 -17.65 -1.08 3.02
C THR A 203 -18.31 0.25 3.37
N GLY A 204 -18.85 0.97 2.37
CA GLY A 204 -19.46 2.28 2.54
C GLY A 204 -18.45 3.43 2.61
N LYS A 205 -17.15 3.17 2.55
CA LYS A 205 -16.11 4.18 2.73
C LYS A 205 -15.59 4.80 1.44
N LEU A 206 -15.75 4.09 0.30
CA LEU A 206 -15.18 4.55 -0.97
C LEU A 206 -15.74 5.89 -1.41
N PHE A 207 -17.04 6.11 -1.23
CA PHE A 207 -17.75 7.30 -1.68
C PHE A 207 -17.99 8.32 -0.57
N GLU A 208 -17.29 8.23 0.55
CA GLU A 208 -17.39 9.24 1.61
C GLU A 208 -17.10 10.64 1.06
N GLY A 209 -17.93 11.60 1.44
CA GLY A 209 -17.78 12.99 1.00
C GLY A 209 -18.47 13.35 -0.31
N TYR A 210 -18.99 12.37 -1.05
CA TYR A 210 -19.72 12.63 -2.30
C TYR A 210 -21.23 12.77 -2.09
N ASN A 211 -21.78 12.27 -0.99
CA ASN A 211 -23.21 12.30 -0.66
C ASN A 211 -24.10 11.64 -1.73
N PHE A 212 -23.59 10.62 -2.40
CA PHE A 212 -24.38 9.83 -3.34
C PHE A 212 -25.29 8.87 -2.56
N ASP A 213 -26.51 8.63 -3.07
CA ASP A 213 -27.31 7.51 -2.63
C ASP A 213 -26.80 6.20 -3.25
N GLU A 214 -27.44 5.08 -2.89
CA GLU A 214 -27.03 3.76 -3.44
C GLU A 214 -27.10 3.73 -4.97
N GLU A 215 -28.11 4.33 -5.55
CA GLU A 215 -28.27 4.41 -7.00
C GLU A 215 -27.16 5.24 -7.64
N GLY A 216 -26.78 6.35 -7.02
CA GLY A 216 -25.69 7.20 -7.48
C GLY A 216 -24.35 6.50 -7.46
N GLU A 217 -24.05 5.75 -6.39
CA GLU A 217 -22.83 4.93 -6.29
C GLU A 217 -22.82 3.83 -7.35
N LYS A 218 -23.97 3.15 -7.54
CA LYS A 218 -24.14 2.11 -8.54
C LYS A 218 -23.92 2.64 -9.95
N GLU A 219 -24.43 3.83 -10.28
CA GLU A 219 -24.22 4.45 -11.59
C GLU A 219 -22.74 4.66 -11.91
N VAL A 220 -21.93 5.09 -10.92
CA VAL A 220 -20.49 5.25 -11.10
C VAL A 220 -19.84 3.88 -11.36
N LEU A 221 -20.15 2.88 -10.56
CA LEU A 221 -19.57 1.55 -10.71
C LEU A 221 -19.97 0.88 -12.02
N ASP A 222 -21.25 1.02 -12.42
CA ASP A 222 -21.73 0.49 -13.70
C ASP A 222 -21.02 1.16 -14.87
N PHE A 223 -20.83 2.48 -14.81
CA PHE A 223 -20.07 3.22 -15.82
C PHE A 223 -18.65 2.69 -15.94
N MET A 224 -17.98 2.43 -14.80
CA MET A 224 -16.63 1.87 -14.78
C MET A 224 -16.60 0.51 -15.47
N MET A 225 -17.52 -0.36 -15.15
CA MET A 225 -17.59 -1.71 -15.72
C MET A 225 -17.90 -1.69 -17.21
N GLU A 226 -18.88 -0.90 -17.63
CA GLU A 226 -19.25 -0.75 -19.04
C GLU A 226 -18.11 -0.26 -19.90
N ASN A 227 -17.23 0.56 -19.33
CA ASN A 227 -16.12 1.21 -20.03
C ASN A 227 -14.75 0.65 -19.66
N LYS A 228 -14.68 -0.55 -19.08
CA LYS A 228 -13.45 -1.15 -18.56
C LYS A 228 -12.31 -1.22 -19.57
N THR A 229 -12.61 -1.41 -20.84
CA THR A 229 -11.59 -1.49 -21.90
C THR A 229 -11.14 -0.13 -22.41
N ARG A 230 -11.93 0.91 -22.17
CA ARG A 230 -11.65 2.28 -22.64
C ARG A 230 -11.04 3.17 -21.55
N LEU A 231 -11.32 2.92 -20.30
CA LEU A 231 -10.75 3.69 -19.18
C LEU A 231 -9.23 3.55 -19.15
N ARG A 232 -8.54 4.65 -18.83
CA ARG A 232 -7.07 4.65 -18.72
C ARG A 232 -6.56 3.72 -17.65
N GLU A 233 -7.31 3.57 -16.57
CA GLU A 233 -7.00 2.64 -15.49
C GLU A 233 -8.27 2.16 -14.81
N MET A 234 -8.21 0.99 -14.22
CA MET A 234 -9.27 0.46 -13.37
C MET A 234 -8.74 0.49 -11.94
N SER A 235 -9.06 1.56 -11.21
CA SER A 235 -8.48 1.84 -9.90
C SER A 235 -9.44 2.63 -9.02
N LEU A 236 -9.16 2.65 -7.71
CA LEU A 236 -9.90 3.48 -6.75
C LEU A 236 -9.76 4.97 -7.11
N ARG A 237 -8.59 5.39 -7.58
CA ARG A 237 -8.37 6.76 -8.03
C ARG A 237 -9.29 7.13 -9.18
N MET A 238 -9.48 6.22 -10.14
CA MET A 238 -10.38 6.46 -11.27
C MET A 238 -11.84 6.58 -10.80
N VAL A 239 -12.26 5.76 -9.84
CA VAL A 239 -13.60 5.89 -9.25
C VAL A 239 -13.81 7.30 -8.69
N LEU A 240 -12.82 7.83 -7.96
CA LEU A 240 -12.92 9.17 -7.38
C LEU A 240 -12.94 10.26 -8.46
N LYS A 241 -12.15 10.11 -9.52
CA LYS A 241 -12.19 11.05 -10.65
C LYS A 241 -13.56 11.09 -11.32
N VAL A 242 -14.14 9.94 -11.59
CA VAL A 242 -15.48 9.84 -12.18
C VAL A 242 -16.52 10.43 -11.22
N SER A 243 -16.40 10.15 -9.93
CA SER A 243 -17.28 10.70 -8.91
C SER A 243 -17.19 12.22 -8.83
N ASP A 244 -16.01 12.80 -8.95
CA ASP A 244 -15.83 14.25 -9.01
C ASP A 244 -16.61 14.85 -10.18
N LEU A 245 -16.56 14.22 -11.35
CA LEU A 245 -17.27 14.69 -12.54
C LEU A 245 -18.79 14.60 -12.37
N LYS A 246 -19.27 13.53 -11.75
CA LYS A 246 -20.70 13.37 -11.45
C LYS A 246 -21.17 14.46 -10.48
N LYS A 247 -20.34 14.84 -9.53
CA LYS A 247 -20.64 15.92 -8.58
C LYS A 247 -20.69 17.28 -9.27
N ILE A 248 -19.81 17.50 -10.26
CA ILE A 248 -19.78 18.76 -11.04
C ILE A 248 -21.01 18.89 -11.94
N SER A 249 -21.43 17.82 -12.59
CA SER A 249 -22.53 17.87 -13.57
C SER A 249 -23.32 16.56 -13.56
N VAL A 250 -24.52 16.61 -12.98
CA VAL A 250 -25.45 15.47 -12.95
C VAL A 250 -25.86 15.03 -14.36
N ASP A 251 -25.98 16.00 -15.29
CA ASP A 251 -26.47 15.71 -16.65
C ASP A 251 -25.39 15.33 -17.63
N ARG A 252 -24.15 15.78 -17.40
CA ARG A 252 -23.06 15.64 -18.39
C ARG A 252 -21.84 14.87 -17.91
N TRP A 253 -21.88 14.30 -16.72
CA TRP A 253 -20.69 13.68 -16.14
C TRP A 253 -20.13 12.53 -16.99
N LYS A 254 -20.98 11.76 -17.65
CA LYS A 254 -20.54 10.66 -18.53
C LYS A 254 -19.76 11.21 -19.74
N SER A 255 -20.25 12.27 -20.36
CA SER A 255 -19.52 12.94 -21.45
C SER A 255 -18.20 13.52 -20.99
N LEU A 256 -18.17 14.12 -19.80
CA LEU A 256 -16.93 14.65 -19.20
C LEU A 256 -15.94 13.53 -18.95
N ALA A 257 -16.40 12.40 -18.43
CA ALA A 257 -15.55 11.24 -18.17
C ALA A 257 -15.01 10.62 -19.46
N GLU A 258 -15.83 10.53 -20.52
CA GLU A 258 -15.38 10.05 -21.83
C GLU A 258 -14.25 10.93 -22.39
N SER A 259 -14.33 12.24 -22.18
CA SER A 259 -13.31 13.17 -22.67
C SER A 259 -12.04 13.20 -21.84
N THR A 260 -12.11 12.89 -20.54
CA THR A 260 -11.00 13.12 -19.61
C THR A 260 -10.40 11.85 -19.01
N CYS A 261 -11.14 10.75 -18.99
CA CYS A 261 -10.74 9.51 -18.31
C CYS A 261 -10.49 8.33 -19.25
N MET A 262 -10.75 8.50 -20.53
CA MET A 262 -10.67 7.44 -21.54
C MET A 262 -9.34 7.47 -22.28
N LYS A 263 -8.90 6.29 -22.74
CA LYS A 263 -7.79 6.18 -23.67
C LYS A 263 -8.18 6.82 -24.99
N ARG A 264 -7.19 7.41 -25.65
CA ARG A 264 -7.36 7.95 -26.98
C ARG A 264 -7.59 6.79 -27.97
N VAL A 265 -8.61 6.93 -28.79
CA VAL A 265 -8.93 5.96 -29.87
C VAL A 265 -8.03 6.22 -31.07
#